data_44623c0846b0666e2a51a73d4456b790
#
_entry.id   44623c0846b0666e2a51a73d4456b790
#
_cell.length_a   1.000
_cell.length_b   1.000
_cell.length_c   1.000
_cell.angle_alpha   90.00
_cell.angle_beta   90.00
_cell.angle_gamma   90.00
#
_symmetry.space_group_name_H-M   'P 1'
#
loop_
_entity.id
_entity.type
_entity.pdbx_description
1 polymer ?
#
loop_
_entity_poly.entity_id
_entity_poly.type
_entity_poly.pdbx_seq_one_letter_code
_entity_poly.pdbx_strand_id
1 'polypeptide(L)'
;MREIRNLLIFILSSFHLVGCGQENIDKKFEKNVFIEILPKIVDSMFVDIRPIQLPKEIISEKNIKLKRKKWKEYQTSYYKKIPKYNTELTIAIVENLETFNNIPSAKVDFKKIQNTKKFIFKNRNEFPLNSEIWKETLKYSFVGIFAFSRIQFDKERVNGEIYVNYKCGSLCGKGGTVYIKKESGKWKIERILIEDVS
;
A
#
# COMPACT_ATOMS: atom_id res chain seq x y z
N MET A 1 0.84 -56.06 -20.28
CA MET A 1 -0.07 -54.87 -20.40
C MET A 1 -0.60 -54.36 -19.06
N ARG A 2 -0.84 -55.16 -18.06
CA ARG A 2 -1.36 -54.68 -16.73
C ARG A 2 -0.33 -53.91 -15.91
N GLU A 3 0.96 -54.27 -15.98
CA GLU A 3 2.07 -53.64 -15.28
C GLU A 3 2.40 -52.24 -15.85
N ILE A 4 2.36 -52.09 -17.17
CA ILE A 4 2.64 -50.77 -17.83
C ILE A 4 1.54 -49.77 -17.43
N ARG A 5 0.27 -50.20 -17.28
CA ARG A 5 -0.82 -49.32 -16.89
C ARG A 5 -0.67 -48.82 -15.44
N ASN A 6 -0.17 -49.63 -14.54
CA ASN A 6 0.08 -49.27 -13.16
C ASN A 6 1.27 -48.31 -13.03
N LEU A 7 2.32 -48.49 -13.85
CA LEU A 7 3.47 -47.55 -13.90
C LEU A 7 3.07 -46.16 -14.40
N LEU A 8 2.22 -46.11 -15.45
CA LEU A 8 1.70 -44.83 -15.98
C LEU A 8 0.85 -44.08 -15.00
N ILE A 9 0.02 -44.77 -14.19
CA ILE A 9 -0.80 -44.13 -13.14
C ILE A 9 0.09 -43.56 -12.03
N PHE A 10 1.18 -44.24 -11.68
CA PHE A 10 2.11 -43.77 -10.65
C PHE A 10 2.90 -42.54 -11.10
N ILE A 11 3.29 -42.45 -12.37
CA ILE A 11 3.98 -41.29 -12.96
C ILE A 11 3.03 -40.08 -13.03
N LEU A 12 1.76 -40.27 -13.43
CA LEU A 12 0.77 -39.20 -13.48
C LEU A 12 0.42 -38.66 -12.09
N SER A 13 0.35 -39.50 -11.04
CA SER A 13 0.06 -39.04 -9.68
C SER A 13 1.21 -38.25 -9.04
N SER A 14 2.46 -38.53 -9.39
CA SER A 14 3.62 -37.79 -8.89
C SER A 14 3.73 -36.38 -9.46
N PHE A 15 3.23 -36.13 -10.67
CA PHE A 15 3.21 -34.76 -11.24
C PHE A 15 2.23 -33.82 -10.54
N HIS A 16 1.12 -34.33 -9.99
CA HIS A 16 0.15 -33.49 -9.28
C HIS A 16 0.62 -33.05 -7.88
N LEU A 17 1.52 -33.81 -7.22
CA LEU A 17 2.02 -33.46 -5.89
C LEU A 17 3.08 -32.35 -5.93
N VAL A 18 3.82 -32.21 -7.02
CA VAL A 18 4.86 -31.16 -7.16
C VAL A 18 4.22 -29.78 -7.34
N GLY A 19 3.07 -29.68 -8.01
CA GLY A 19 2.39 -28.39 -8.26
C GLY A 19 1.86 -27.73 -6.97
N CYS A 20 1.25 -28.49 -6.07
CA CYS A 20 0.70 -27.95 -4.82
C CYS A 20 1.78 -27.43 -3.85
N GLY A 21 2.96 -28.08 -3.82
CA GLY A 21 4.07 -27.66 -2.98
C GLY A 21 4.66 -26.31 -3.40
N GLN A 22 4.81 -26.10 -4.71
CA GLN A 22 5.39 -24.88 -5.27
C GLN A 22 4.50 -23.65 -5.02
N GLU A 23 3.20 -23.77 -5.21
CA GLU A 23 2.25 -22.68 -4.97
C GLU A 23 2.27 -22.20 -3.50
N ASN A 24 2.40 -23.10 -2.55
CA ASN A 24 2.48 -22.76 -1.13
C ASN A 24 3.80 -22.07 -0.77
N ILE A 25 4.92 -22.48 -1.38
CA ILE A 25 6.22 -21.84 -1.20
C ILE A 25 6.19 -20.42 -1.76
N ASP A 26 5.61 -20.23 -2.92
CA ASP A 26 5.49 -18.93 -3.58
C ASP A 26 4.63 -17.94 -2.76
N LYS A 27 3.50 -18.40 -2.25
CA LYS A 27 2.65 -17.60 -1.35
C LYS A 27 3.36 -17.20 -0.06
N LYS A 28 4.13 -18.10 0.54
CA LYS A 28 4.92 -17.83 1.75
C LYS A 28 6.04 -16.82 1.47
N PHE A 29 6.74 -16.96 0.35
CA PHE A 29 7.78 -16.05 -0.08
C PHE A 29 7.22 -14.64 -0.28
N GLU A 30 6.16 -14.49 -1.11
CA GLU A 30 5.48 -13.23 -1.36
C GLU A 30 5.03 -12.55 -0.05
N LYS A 31 4.42 -13.31 0.87
CA LYS A 31 3.98 -12.80 2.17
C LYS A 31 5.13 -12.20 2.98
N ASN A 32 6.30 -12.82 2.98
CA ASN A 32 7.48 -12.30 3.68
C ASN A 32 7.98 -11.00 3.03
N VAL A 33 7.98 -10.92 1.70
CA VAL A 33 8.33 -9.70 0.98
C VAL A 33 7.36 -8.57 1.30
N PHE A 34 6.04 -8.85 1.33
CA PHE A 34 5.04 -7.86 1.72
C PHE A 34 5.25 -7.33 3.13
N ILE A 35 5.56 -8.18 4.10
CA ILE A 35 5.82 -7.76 5.49
C ILE A 35 6.96 -6.75 5.54
N GLU A 36 7.99 -6.94 4.72
CA GLU A 36 9.15 -6.06 4.68
C GLU A 36 8.91 -4.76 3.92
N ILE A 37 8.18 -4.82 2.79
CA ILE A 37 8.11 -3.67 1.87
C ILE A 37 6.90 -2.77 2.11
N LEU A 38 5.78 -3.30 2.62
CA LEU A 38 4.52 -2.58 2.79
C LEU A 38 4.65 -1.29 3.62
N PRO A 39 5.35 -1.28 4.77
CA PRO A 39 5.56 -0.04 5.52
C PRO A 39 6.32 1.03 4.73
N LYS A 40 7.25 0.61 3.88
CA LYS A 40 8.04 1.50 3.03
C LYS A 40 7.17 2.10 1.92
N ILE A 41 6.29 1.28 1.33
CA ILE A 41 5.32 1.75 0.31
C ILE A 41 4.38 2.78 0.93
N VAL A 42 3.80 2.46 2.08
CA VAL A 42 2.89 3.39 2.78
C VAL A 42 3.61 4.71 3.08
N ASP A 43 4.83 4.67 3.61
CA ASP A 43 5.62 5.86 3.90
C ASP A 43 5.92 6.71 2.65
N SER A 44 6.18 6.04 1.51
CA SER A 44 6.50 6.72 0.25
C SER A 44 5.26 7.31 -0.45
N MET A 45 4.10 6.66 -0.30
CA MET A 45 2.86 7.09 -0.95
C MET A 45 2.00 8.01 -0.07
N PHE A 46 2.28 8.09 1.21
CA PHE A 46 1.51 8.89 2.14
C PHE A 46 1.46 10.36 1.75
N VAL A 47 0.26 10.93 1.78
CA VAL A 47 0.02 12.36 1.66
C VAL A 47 -0.56 12.85 2.97
N ASP A 48 0.06 13.86 3.56
CA ASP A 48 -0.48 14.50 4.76
C ASP A 48 -1.70 15.34 4.37
N ILE A 49 -2.88 14.81 4.67
CA ILE A 49 -4.18 15.45 4.37
C ILE A 49 -4.72 16.27 5.54
N ARG A 50 -3.95 16.44 6.62
CA ARG A 50 -4.44 17.22 7.75
C ARG A 50 -4.86 18.61 7.29
N PRO A 51 -6.05 19.09 7.71
CA PRO A 51 -6.54 20.39 7.28
C PRO A 51 -5.61 21.48 7.79
N ILE A 52 -5.09 22.27 6.85
CA ILE A 52 -4.29 23.45 7.17
C ILE A 52 -5.25 24.55 7.60
N GLN A 53 -5.20 24.95 8.86
CA GLN A 53 -5.93 26.12 9.31
C GLN A 53 -5.30 27.37 8.70
N LEU A 54 -6.06 28.03 7.84
CA LEU A 54 -5.63 29.28 7.20
C LEU A 54 -5.62 30.42 8.20
N PRO A 55 -4.52 31.17 8.29
CA PRO A 55 -4.51 32.44 9.01
C PRO A 55 -5.57 33.41 8.47
N LYS A 56 -6.20 34.15 9.39
CA LYS A 56 -7.26 35.12 9.04
C LYS A 56 -6.77 36.16 8.00
N GLU A 57 -5.49 36.52 8.05
CA GLU A 57 -4.84 37.45 7.13
C GLU A 57 -4.80 36.94 5.68
N ILE A 58 -4.72 35.63 5.51
CA ILE A 58 -4.78 35.01 4.17
C ILE A 58 -6.23 34.89 3.71
N ILE A 59 -7.15 34.56 4.64
CA ILE A 59 -8.58 34.45 4.32
C ILE A 59 -9.13 35.81 3.85
N SER A 60 -8.79 36.90 4.56
CA SER A 60 -9.27 38.25 4.32
C SER A 60 -8.59 38.96 3.12
N GLU A 61 -7.53 38.41 2.55
CA GLU A 61 -6.84 39.00 1.40
C GLU A 61 -7.76 39.04 0.18
N LYS A 62 -8.04 40.24 -0.32
CA LYS A 62 -8.92 40.49 -1.47
C LYS A 62 -8.21 40.31 -2.82
N ASN A 63 -6.90 40.57 -2.87
CA ASN A 63 -6.13 40.39 -4.10
C ASN A 63 -5.85 38.90 -4.33
N ILE A 64 -6.47 38.32 -5.33
CA ILE A 64 -6.39 36.88 -5.63
C ILE A 64 -4.95 36.39 -5.89
N LYS A 65 -4.14 37.21 -6.61
CA LYS A 65 -2.74 36.85 -6.89
C LYS A 65 -1.92 36.82 -5.62
N LEU A 66 -2.09 37.86 -4.77
CA LEU A 66 -1.40 37.95 -3.48
C LEU A 66 -1.87 36.87 -2.51
N LYS A 67 -3.17 36.59 -2.47
CA LYS A 67 -3.74 35.47 -1.69
C LYS A 67 -3.13 34.13 -2.06
N ARG A 68 -3.04 33.82 -3.36
CA ARG A 68 -2.40 32.59 -3.85
C ARG A 68 -0.92 32.49 -3.46
N LYS A 69 -0.18 33.62 -3.57
CA LYS A 69 1.24 33.67 -3.18
C LYS A 69 1.40 33.41 -1.69
N LYS A 70 0.69 34.17 -0.83
CA LYS A 70 0.70 33.99 0.63
C LYS A 70 0.27 32.57 1.06
N TRP A 71 -0.74 32.03 0.40
CA TRP A 71 -1.17 30.64 0.63
C TRP A 71 -0.06 29.64 0.36
N LYS A 72 0.60 29.73 -0.80
CA LYS A 72 1.69 28.83 -1.18
C LYS A 72 2.88 28.92 -0.21
N GLU A 73 3.25 30.13 0.19
CA GLU A 73 4.33 30.37 1.17
C GLU A 73 3.97 29.80 2.55
N TYR A 74 2.74 30.03 3.01
CA TYR A 74 2.25 29.48 4.26
C TYR A 74 2.20 27.96 4.24
N GLN A 75 1.66 27.37 3.20
CA GLN A 75 1.59 25.91 3.01
C GLN A 75 2.99 25.29 3.07
N THR A 76 3.96 25.88 2.35
CA THR A 76 5.35 25.41 2.35
C THR A 76 5.97 25.49 3.75
N SER A 77 5.74 26.60 4.46
CA SER A 77 6.22 26.81 5.83
C SER A 77 5.55 25.86 6.83
N TYR A 78 4.25 25.64 6.70
CA TYR A 78 3.47 24.76 7.54
C TYR A 78 3.97 23.31 7.46
N TYR A 79 4.13 22.79 6.25
CA TYR A 79 4.62 21.41 6.07
C TYR A 79 6.09 21.21 6.43
N LYS A 80 6.90 22.30 6.45
CA LYS A 80 8.27 22.24 6.98
C LYS A 80 8.32 22.17 8.51
N LYS A 81 7.37 22.82 9.20
CA LYS A 81 7.36 22.92 10.65
C LYS A 81 6.66 21.73 11.33
N ILE A 82 5.70 21.12 10.66
CA ILE A 82 4.98 19.97 11.21
C ILE A 82 5.76 18.70 10.84
N PRO A 83 6.17 17.89 11.80
CA PRO A 83 6.72 16.57 11.50
C PRO A 83 5.74 15.85 10.57
N LYS A 84 6.24 15.27 9.49
CA LYS A 84 5.43 14.51 8.51
C LYS A 84 4.54 13.46 9.20
N TYR A 85 4.90 13.11 10.43
CA TYR A 85 4.15 12.23 11.32
C TYR A 85 4.07 12.87 12.70
N ASN A 86 2.87 12.95 13.22
CA ASN A 86 2.71 13.15 14.65
C ASN A 86 3.40 11.99 15.37
N THR A 87 3.93 12.20 16.57
CA THR A 87 4.54 11.15 17.40
C THR A 87 3.55 10.03 17.77
N GLU A 88 2.25 10.26 17.55
CA GLU A 88 1.20 9.26 17.68
C GLU A 88 1.16 8.33 16.46
N LEU A 89 0.98 7.04 16.74
CA LEU A 89 0.85 6.02 15.71
C LEU A 89 -0.31 6.34 14.77
N THR A 90 -0.01 6.43 13.48
CA THR A 90 -0.99 6.77 12.45
C THR A 90 -1.56 5.52 11.82
N ILE A 91 -2.89 5.45 11.70
CA ILE A 91 -3.57 4.26 11.18
C ILE A 91 -3.49 4.23 9.66
N ALA A 92 -2.92 3.18 9.11
CA ALA A 92 -2.98 2.83 7.69
C ALA A 92 -3.97 1.66 7.51
N ILE A 93 -5.02 1.89 6.72
CA ILE A 93 -6.03 0.86 6.45
C ILE A 93 -5.65 0.14 5.18
N VAL A 94 -5.72 -1.20 5.21
CA VAL A 94 -5.50 -2.01 4.02
C VAL A 94 -6.79 -2.71 3.63
N GLU A 95 -7.16 -2.55 2.38
CA GLU A 95 -8.31 -3.20 1.74
C GLU A 95 -7.84 -4.45 1.00
N ASN A 96 -8.35 -5.60 1.42
CA ASN A 96 -8.12 -6.87 0.74
C ASN A 96 -9.20 -7.03 -0.35
N LEU A 97 -8.91 -6.59 -1.55
CA LEU A 97 -9.78 -6.83 -2.71
C LEU A 97 -9.64 -8.29 -3.20
N GLU A 98 -10.63 -8.83 -3.89
CA GLU A 98 -10.51 -10.16 -4.51
C GLU A 98 -9.59 -10.11 -5.73
N THR A 99 -9.76 -9.06 -6.54
CA THR A 99 -8.91 -8.77 -7.70
C THR A 99 -8.60 -7.28 -7.77
N PHE A 100 -7.47 -6.95 -8.33
CA PHE A 100 -7.04 -5.60 -8.61
C PHE A 100 -6.60 -5.50 -10.07
N ASN A 101 -7.34 -4.74 -10.92
CA ASN A 101 -7.08 -4.66 -12.37
C ASN A 101 -6.94 -6.04 -13.03
N ASN A 102 -7.85 -6.98 -12.72
CA ASN A 102 -7.82 -8.37 -13.18
C ASN A 102 -6.62 -9.22 -12.68
N ILE A 103 -5.80 -8.68 -11.79
CA ILE A 103 -4.71 -9.38 -11.11
C ILE A 103 -5.20 -9.77 -9.71
N PRO A 104 -4.94 -11.00 -9.23
CA PRO A 104 -5.27 -11.37 -7.86
C PRO A 104 -4.66 -10.41 -6.84
N SER A 105 -5.44 -9.98 -5.85
CA SER A 105 -4.92 -9.11 -4.79
C SER A 105 -4.07 -9.87 -3.80
N ALA A 106 -3.15 -9.15 -3.17
CA ALA A 106 -2.41 -9.68 -2.04
C ALA A 106 -3.31 -9.74 -0.79
N LYS A 107 -3.35 -10.89 -0.13
CA LYS A 107 -3.94 -11.01 1.21
C LYS A 107 -2.87 -10.75 2.26
N VAL A 108 -2.96 -9.58 2.87
CA VAL A 108 -1.96 -9.11 3.85
C VAL A 108 -2.33 -9.59 5.26
N ASP A 109 -1.37 -10.17 5.97
CA ASP A 109 -1.51 -10.57 7.37
C ASP A 109 -0.97 -9.47 8.29
N PHE A 110 -1.88 -8.62 8.79
CA PHE A 110 -1.53 -7.44 9.59
C PHE A 110 -0.83 -7.76 10.91
N LYS A 111 -1.10 -8.94 11.51
CA LYS A 111 -0.51 -9.32 12.80
C LYS A 111 1.01 -9.37 12.77
N LYS A 112 1.59 -9.60 11.59
CA LYS A 112 3.05 -9.67 11.40
C LYS A 112 3.69 -8.31 11.05
N ILE A 113 2.89 -7.32 10.63
CA ILE A 113 3.38 -6.00 10.20
C ILE A 113 3.35 -4.99 11.36
N GLN A 114 2.76 -5.33 12.49
CA GLN A 114 2.42 -4.44 13.62
C GLN A 114 3.59 -3.72 14.30
N ASN A 115 4.83 -3.98 13.93
CA ASN A 115 6.00 -3.43 14.63
C ASN A 115 6.68 -2.24 13.94
N THR A 116 5.95 -1.46 13.13
CA THR A 116 6.53 -0.21 12.64
C THR A 116 6.32 0.90 13.65
N LYS A 117 7.38 1.65 13.94
CA LYS A 117 7.31 2.81 14.86
C LYS A 117 6.45 3.97 14.34
N LYS A 118 5.91 3.85 13.11
CA LYS A 118 5.20 4.94 12.42
C LYS A 118 3.73 4.65 12.17
N PHE A 119 3.37 3.40 11.83
CA PHE A 119 2.02 3.05 11.40
C PHE A 119 1.46 1.87 12.16
N ILE A 120 0.16 1.94 12.47
CA ILE A 120 -0.67 0.80 12.84
C ILE A 120 -1.45 0.39 11.61
N PHE A 121 -1.28 -0.86 11.19
CA PHE A 121 -2.01 -1.40 10.06
C PHE A 121 -3.31 -2.05 10.52
N LYS A 122 -4.42 -1.67 9.88
CA LYS A 122 -5.76 -2.14 10.18
C LYS A 122 -6.44 -2.68 8.93
N ASN A 123 -7.34 -3.66 9.12
CA ASN A 123 -8.14 -4.17 8.02
C ASN A 123 -9.27 -3.18 7.71
N ARG A 124 -9.62 -3.04 6.43
CA ARG A 124 -10.75 -2.23 5.99
C ARG A 124 -12.07 -2.61 6.67
N ASN A 125 -12.24 -3.89 6.96
CA ASN A 125 -13.46 -4.42 7.62
C ASN A 125 -13.65 -3.94 9.07
N GLU A 126 -12.63 -3.35 9.69
CA GLU A 126 -12.72 -2.78 11.04
C GLU A 126 -13.35 -1.38 11.06
N PHE A 127 -13.68 -0.82 9.90
CA PHE A 127 -14.15 0.56 9.75
C PHE A 127 -15.48 0.61 8.97
N PRO A 128 -16.25 1.71 9.14
CA PRO A 128 -17.48 1.94 8.39
C PRO A 128 -17.27 1.82 6.88
N LEU A 129 -18.30 1.33 6.18
CA LEU A 129 -18.28 1.22 4.72
C LEU A 129 -18.49 2.60 4.06
N ASN A 130 -18.12 2.70 2.79
CA ASN A 130 -18.34 3.86 1.93
C ASN A 130 -17.73 5.17 2.47
N SER A 131 -18.38 6.29 2.20
CA SER A 131 -17.92 7.64 2.57
C SER A 131 -17.90 7.92 4.08
N GLU A 132 -18.54 7.09 4.87
CA GLU A 132 -18.60 7.23 6.34
C GLU A 132 -17.20 7.17 6.98
N ILE A 133 -16.30 6.37 6.41
CA ILE A 133 -14.92 6.28 6.89
C ILE A 133 -14.22 7.63 6.88
N TRP A 134 -14.53 8.51 5.92
CA TRP A 134 -13.89 9.82 5.83
C TRP A 134 -14.39 10.80 6.91
N LYS A 135 -15.54 10.52 7.54
CA LYS A 135 -16.02 11.26 8.72
C LYS A 135 -15.24 10.86 9.96
N GLU A 136 -14.79 9.60 10.05
CA GLU A 136 -13.98 9.09 11.15
C GLU A 136 -12.53 9.62 11.14
N THR A 137 -12.01 10.08 9.98
CA THR A 137 -10.66 10.65 9.87
C THR A 137 -10.40 11.84 10.80
N LEU A 138 -11.46 12.52 11.24
CA LEU A 138 -11.37 13.61 12.20
C LEU A 138 -11.10 13.12 13.65
N LYS A 139 -11.36 11.84 13.92
CA LYS A 139 -11.18 11.25 15.26
C LYS A 139 -9.83 10.56 15.42
N TYR A 140 -9.22 10.12 14.33
CA TYR A 140 -7.98 9.34 14.36
C TYR A 140 -6.92 9.96 13.45
N SER A 141 -5.66 9.81 13.84
CA SER A 141 -4.55 10.06 12.94
C SER A 141 -4.54 8.96 11.86
N PHE A 142 -4.98 9.29 10.65
CA PHE A 142 -5.32 8.36 9.61
C PHE A 142 -4.54 8.67 8.32
N VAL A 143 -3.82 7.68 7.81
CA VAL A 143 -3.02 7.83 6.58
C VAL A 143 -3.88 7.74 5.34
N GLY A 144 -4.81 6.82 5.32
CA GLY A 144 -5.64 6.51 4.16
C GLY A 144 -5.88 5.01 4.00
N ILE A 145 -6.47 4.64 2.86
CA ILE A 145 -6.79 3.27 2.49
C ILE A 145 -5.87 2.85 1.36
N PHE A 146 -5.25 1.69 1.52
CA PHE A 146 -4.36 1.09 0.54
C PHE A 146 -4.92 -0.25 0.05
N ALA A 147 -4.84 -0.48 -1.25
CA ALA A 147 -5.07 -1.78 -1.86
C ALA A 147 -3.83 -2.16 -2.69
N PHE A 148 -3.51 -3.45 -2.71
CA PHE A 148 -2.30 -3.96 -3.35
C PHE A 148 -2.63 -5.14 -4.26
N SER A 149 -2.02 -5.19 -5.44
CA SER A 149 -1.96 -6.41 -6.23
C SER A 149 -1.01 -7.43 -5.58
N ARG A 150 -1.03 -8.67 -6.05
CA ARG A 150 0.06 -9.60 -5.80
C ARG A 150 1.35 -9.07 -6.40
N ILE A 151 2.49 -9.50 -5.84
CA ILE A 151 3.80 -9.16 -6.37
C ILE A 151 4.07 -10.03 -7.60
N GLN A 152 4.38 -9.38 -8.72
CA GLN A 152 4.88 -10.04 -9.91
C GLN A 152 6.40 -10.03 -9.86
N PHE A 153 6.99 -11.19 -9.57
CA PHE A 153 8.44 -11.35 -9.49
C PHE A 153 9.03 -11.75 -10.83
N ASP A 154 10.29 -11.33 -11.05
CA ASP A 154 11.13 -11.93 -12.10
C ASP A 154 11.47 -13.41 -11.77
N LYS A 155 12.10 -14.10 -12.74
CA LYS A 155 12.46 -15.52 -12.59
C LYS A 155 13.45 -15.75 -11.44
N GLU A 156 14.38 -14.84 -11.25
CA GLU A 156 15.42 -14.87 -10.22
C GLU A 156 14.91 -14.44 -8.85
N ARG A 157 13.69 -13.89 -8.76
CA ARG A 157 13.06 -13.36 -7.54
C ARG A 157 13.91 -12.31 -6.82
N VAL A 158 14.57 -11.47 -7.61
CA VAL A 158 15.37 -10.33 -7.12
C VAL A 158 14.72 -9.00 -7.44
N ASN A 159 13.80 -8.95 -8.42
CA ASN A 159 12.96 -7.80 -8.73
C ASN A 159 11.49 -8.18 -8.63
N GLY A 160 10.65 -7.18 -8.40
CA GLY A 160 9.20 -7.37 -8.37
C GLY A 160 8.43 -6.07 -8.63
N GLU A 161 7.19 -6.23 -9.06
CA GLU A 161 6.26 -5.14 -9.34
C GLU A 161 4.99 -5.34 -8.52
N ILE A 162 4.50 -4.26 -7.91
CA ILE A 162 3.29 -4.23 -7.11
C ILE A 162 2.46 -3.05 -7.57
N TYR A 163 1.24 -3.29 -8.03
CA TYR A 163 0.31 -2.19 -8.25
C TYR A 163 -0.32 -1.79 -6.92
N VAL A 164 -0.36 -0.49 -6.66
CA VAL A 164 -0.88 0.09 -5.41
C VAL A 164 -1.93 1.14 -5.73
N ASN A 165 -3.08 1.04 -5.08
CA ASN A 165 -4.07 2.09 -5.04
C ASN A 165 -4.11 2.67 -3.63
N TYR A 166 -4.03 4.00 -3.53
CA TYR A 166 -4.06 4.74 -2.30
C TYR A 166 -5.18 5.78 -2.36
N LYS A 167 -6.08 5.73 -1.38
CA LYS A 167 -7.17 6.69 -1.20
C LYS A 167 -6.94 7.48 0.08
N CYS A 168 -6.87 8.79 -0.02
CA CYS A 168 -6.68 9.71 1.12
C CYS A 168 -7.94 10.51 1.47
N GLY A 169 -9.01 10.37 0.70
CA GLY A 169 -10.30 11.05 0.89
C GLY A 169 -11.29 10.65 -0.20
N SER A 170 -12.48 11.26 -0.19
CA SER A 170 -13.51 11.00 -1.20
C SER A 170 -13.11 11.48 -2.61
N LEU A 171 -12.26 12.51 -2.68
CA LEU A 171 -11.74 13.11 -3.91
C LEU A 171 -10.20 13.20 -3.86
N CYS A 172 -9.57 12.28 -3.20
CA CYS A 172 -8.13 12.23 -3.03
C CYS A 172 -7.65 10.81 -3.16
N GLY A 173 -6.87 10.54 -4.18
CA GLY A 173 -6.27 9.23 -4.39
C GLY A 173 -5.18 9.25 -5.43
N LYS A 174 -4.39 8.21 -5.44
CA LYS A 174 -3.41 7.93 -6.48
C LYS A 174 -3.16 6.44 -6.61
N GLY A 175 -3.01 6.01 -7.85
CA GLY A 175 -2.64 4.65 -8.20
C GLY A 175 -1.32 4.62 -8.93
N GLY A 176 -0.64 3.49 -8.91
CA GLY A 176 0.58 3.32 -9.66
C GLY A 176 1.34 2.06 -9.33
N THR A 177 2.41 1.84 -10.06
CA THR A 177 3.26 0.66 -9.95
C THR A 177 4.50 0.97 -9.10
N VAL A 178 4.71 0.14 -8.09
CA VAL A 178 5.89 0.17 -7.22
C VAL A 178 6.84 -0.94 -7.66
N TYR A 179 8.01 -0.56 -8.12
CA TYR A 179 9.10 -1.47 -8.47
C TYR A 179 9.97 -1.70 -7.24
N ILE A 180 10.19 -2.95 -6.92
CA ILE A 180 10.99 -3.36 -5.76
C ILE A 180 12.17 -4.22 -6.22
N LYS A 181 13.29 -4.10 -5.48
CA LYS A 181 14.51 -4.84 -5.75
C LYS A 181 15.12 -5.38 -4.46
N LYS A 182 15.70 -6.57 -4.54
CA LYS A 182 16.43 -7.17 -3.43
C LYS A 182 17.89 -6.79 -3.51
N GLU A 183 18.39 -6.03 -2.52
CA GLU A 183 19.80 -5.63 -2.40
C GLU A 183 20.35 -6.02 -1.04
N SER A 184 21.49 -6.71 -1.03
CA SER A 184 22.13 -7.18 0.22
C SER A 184 21.16 -7.95 1.14
N GLY A 185 20.31 -8.79 0.55
CA GLY A 185 19.33 -9.60 1.27
C GLY A 185 18.04 -8.89 1.70
N LYS A 186 17.92 -7.57 1.49
CA LYS A 186 16.77 -6.76 1.89
C LYS A 186 16.02 -6.20 0.69
N TRP A 187 14.70 -6.17 0.79
CA TRP A 187 13.86 -5.55 -0.22
C TRP A 187 13.82 -4.04 -0.07
N LYS A 188 13.93 -3.34 -1.18
CA LYS A 188 13.86 -1.87 -1.27
C LYS A 188 12.92 -1.45 -2.37
N ILE A 189 12.33 -0.27 -2.25
CA ILE A 189 11.66 0.41 -3.36
C ILE A 189 12.76 0.95 -4.27
N GLU A 190 12.74 0.55 -5.53
CA GLU A 190 13.60 1.08 -6.56
C GLU A 190 13.01 2.37 -7.13
N ARG A 191 11.73 2.31 -7.52
CA ARG A 191 10.98 3.47 -8.03
C ARG A 191 9.48 3.29 -7.82
N ILE A 192 8.75 4.41 -7.90
CA ILE A 192 7.27 4.44 -7.92
C ILE A 192 6.86 5.22 -9.16
N LEU A 193 6.06 4.61 -10.02
CA LEU A 193 5.44 5.23 -11.17
C LEU A 193 3.97 5.50 -10.83
N ILE A 194 3.62 6.78 -10.66
CA ILE A 194 2.21 7.18 -10.44
C ILE A 194 1.54 7.31 -11.81
N GLU A 195 0.45 6.59 -11.98
CA GLU A 195 -0.31 6.50 -13.24
C GLU A 195 -1.62 7.27 -13.15
N ASP A 196 -2.26 7.26 -11.97
CA ASP A 196 -3.55 7.89 -11.74
C ASP A 196 -3.50 8.81 -10.52
N VAL A 197 -4.15 9.97 -10.63
CA VAL A 197 -4.34 10.93 -9.53
C VAL A 197 -5.78 11.43 -9.58
N SER A 198 -6.49 11.36 -8.47
CA SER A 198 -7.88 11.86 -8.29
C SER A 198 -7.99 12.82 -7.11
#